data_2b3bd9f634b294dd5d22542634bafa3b
#
_entry.id   2b3bd9f634b294dd5d22542634bafa3b
#
_cell.length_a   1.000
_cell.length_b   1.000
_cell.length_c   1.000
_cell.angle_alpha   90.00
_cell.angle_beta   90.00
_cell.angle_gamma   90.00
#
_symmetry.space_group_name_H-M   'P 1'
#
loop_
_entity.id
_entity.type
_entity.pdbx_description
1 polymer ?
#
loop_
_entity_poly.entity_id
_entity_poly.type
_entity_poly.pdbx_seq_one_letter_code
_entity_poly.pdbx_strand_id
1 'polypeptide(L)'
;MKKKYIALAAALIMLLCVLCACGKDDEKKPEETLSPPAVSTDDPNAEQTKAPEQTSTQLGETADAGDEYISKMVFIGDSTTYGLKAYNVLDGSQVWTPSSGTLALFNQSIATIVYPPTGEEIPITDAIGRAKPEYVVLTIGVNGVSMMDEDSFKTEYTALIERIKSVSPDTKIICNSIYPVEAMYEAKDNGINNAVIDRANGWILQIAEATGTHYTDSASVLKGADGKLVSDYGNGDGIHLSAVGFNRVIDYLKTHAWL
;
A
#
# COMPACT_ATOMS: atom_id res chain seq x y z
N MET A 1 -30.66 -43.88 -0.13
CA MET A 1 -31.08 -44.56 -1.36
C MET A 1 -31.15 -43.55 -2.50
N LYS A 2 -30.52 -43.93 -3.64
CA LYS A 2 -30.57 -43.39 -5.02
C LYS A 2 -29.91 -42.00 -5.23
N LYS A 3 -28.66 -41.97 -5.56
CA LYS A 3 -27.93 -41.88 -6.86
C LYS A 3 -28.80 -41.51 -8.06
N LYS A 4 -28.46 -40.41 -8.78
CA LYS A 4 -28.33 -40.49 -10.24
C LYS A 4 -27.52 -39.29 -10.78
N TYR A 5 -26.48 -39.69 -11.47
CA TYR A 5 -25.65 -38.98 -12.40
C TYR A 5 -26.44 -38.49 -13.62
N ILE A 6 -26.06 -37.39 -14.27
CA ILE A 6 -26.01 -37.29 -15.72
C ILE A 6 -24.88 -36.35 -16.10
N ALA A 7 -24.08 -36.92 -17.00
CA ALA A 7 -22.86 -36.35 -17.58
C ALA A 7 -23.15 -35.75 -18.97
N LEU A 8 -22.23 -34.91 -19.39
CA LEU A 8 -21.69 -34.73 -20.76
C LEU A 8 -22.61 -34.25 -21.88
N ALA A 9 -22.25 -33.15 -22.51
CA ALA A 9 -22.11 -33.07 -23.97
C ALA A 9 -21.23 -31.88 -24.37
N ALA A 10 -20.08 -32.20 -24.94
CA ALA A 10 -19.23 -31.33 -25.74
C ALA A 10 -19.79 -31.28 -27.16
N ALA A 11 -19.73 -30.13 -27.83
CA ALA A 11 -19.76 -30.06 -29.29
C ALA A 11 -19.00 -28.81 -29.78
N LEU A 12 -17.87 -29.09 -30.30
CA LEU A 12 -16.99 -28.54 -31.29
C LEU A 12 -17.75 -28.06 -32.56
N ILE A 13 -17.53 -26.79 -33.00
CA ILE A 13 -17.67 -26.39 -34.41
C ILE A 13 -16.45 -25.51 -34.76
N MET A 14 -15.56 -26.09 -35.55
CA MET A 14 -14.62 -25.43 -36.47
C MET A 14 -15.31 -25.16 -37.79
N LEU A 15 -14.96 -24.05 -38.48
CA LEU A 15 -14.66 -23.95 -39.92
C LEU A 15 -14.58 -22.45 -40.30
N LEU A 16 -13.43 -21.91 -40.64
CA LEU A 16 -12.79 -21.75 -41.97
C LEU A 16 -13.54 -20.86 -42.95
N CYS A 17 -12.86 -19.79 -43.40
CA CYS A 17 -12.66 -19.31 -44.78
C CYS A 17 -11.86 -18.00 -44.68
N VAL A 18 -10.60 -17.87 -45.05
CA VAL A 18 -9.83 -18.03 -46.30
C VAL A 18 -10.13 -16.97 -47.37
N LEU A 19 -9.11 -16.13 -47.56
CA LEU A 19 -8.53 -15.53 -48.76
C LEU A 19 -9.32 -14.46 -49.56
N CYS A 20 -8.68 -13.32 -49.80
CA CYS A 20 -8.10 -12.80 -51.06
C CYS A 20 -7.71 -11.35 -50.82
N ALA A 21 -6.52 -10.88 -50.99
CA ALA A 21 -5.49 -10.85 -52.05
C ALA A 21 -5.48 -9.55 -52.84
N CYS A 22 -4.30 -8.97 -52.86
CA CYS A 22 -3.62 -8.25 -53.97
C CYS A 22 -3.96 -6.83 -54.36
N GLY A 23 -2.90 -6.03 -54.44
CA GLY A 23 -2.65 -4.93 -55.37
C GLY A 23 -1.69 -3.91 -54.75
N LYS A 24 -0.47 -4.01 -54.98
CA LYS A 24 0.54 -3.53 -55.93
C LYS A 24 1.01 -2.09 -55.73
N ASP A 25 2.25 -2.01 -55.37
CA ASP A 25 3.39 -1.20 -55.85
C ASP A 25 3.21 0.30 -56.07
N ASP A 26 4.09 1.07 -55.39
CA ASP A 26 4.98 2.01 -56.07
C ASP A 26 6.20 2.36 -55.20
N GLU A 27 7.36 2.12 -55.77
CA GLU A 27 8.70 2.47 -55.31
C GLU A 27 8.93 3.98 -55.27
N LYS A 28 9.65 4.47 -54.27
CA LYS A 28 10.66 5.52 -54.43
C LYS A 28 11.72 5.45 -53.33
N LYS A 29 12.93 5.22 -53.71
CA LYS A 29 14.21 5.29 -53.04
C LYS A 29 14.84 6.65 -53.37
N PRO A 30 16.02 7.00 -52.75
CA PRO A 30 16.27 7.48 -51.38
C PRO A 30 16.83 8.92 -51.41
N GLU A 31 16.87 9.58 -50.26
CA GLU A 31 17.68 10.79 -50.12
C GLU A 31 18.56 10.67 -48.87
N GLU A 32 19.85 10.76 -49.14
CA GLU A 32 20.99 10.78 -48.26
C GLU A 32 21.00 12.11 -47.49
N THR A 33 21.11 12.12 -46.15
CA THR A 33 21.58 13.34 -45.48
C THR A 33 22.34 13.00 -44.20
N LEU A 34 23.64 13.12 -44.31
CA LEU A 34 24.66 13.67 -43.41
C LEU A 34 24.40 13.63 -41.90
N SER A 35 25.16 12.80 -41.22
CA SER A 35 25.44 12.88 -39.77
C SER A 35 26.29 14.11 -39.45
N PRO A 36 25.96 14.86 -38.38
CA PRO A 36 26.89 15.79 -37.76
C PRO A 36 27.86 15.08 -36.81
N PRO A 37 29.04 15.62 -36.53
CA PRO A 37 30.11 14.95 -35.82
C PRO A 37 29.87 14.91 -34.29
N ALA A 38 30.35 13.84 -33.66
CA ALA A 38 30.48 13.70 -32.24
C ALA A 38 31.36 14.80 -31.64
N VAL A 39 30.79 15.57 -30.74
CA VAL A 39 31.54 16.43 -29.82
C VAL A 39 31.59 15.74 -28.48
N SER A 40 32.74 15.18 -28.16
CA SER A 40 33.14 14.80 -26.81
C SER A 40 33.39 16.07 -26.00
N THR A 41 32.63 16.27 -24.95
CA THR A 41 33.01 17.17 -23.85
C THR A 41 32.88 16.42 -22.55
N ASP A 42 34.01 15.87 -22.10
CA ASP A 42 34.21 15.51 -20.70
C ASP A 42 34.14 16.79 -19.87
N ASP A 43 33.05 16.98 -19.13
CA ASP A 43 32.92 17.98 -18.08
C ASP A 43 33.08 17.27 -16.73
N PRO A 44 34.21 17.51 -16.00
CA PRO A 44 34.47 16.84 -14.72
C PRO A 44 33.73 17.49 -13.54
N ASN A 45 32.68 18.26 -13.77
CA ASN A 45 31.90 18.90 -12.68
C ASN A 45 30.40 18.57 -12.79
N ALA A 46 30.07 17.28 -12.81
CA ALA A 46 28.71 16.87 -12.53
C ALA A 46 28.47 17.03 -11.01
N GLU A 47 28.03 18.21 -10.63
CA GLU A 47 27.42 18.47 -9.33
C GLU A 47 26.29 17.44 -9.15
N GLN A 48 26.47 16.53 -8.20
CA GLN A 48 25.39 15.64 -7.75
C GLN A 48 24.27 16.53 -7.24
N THR A 49 23.28 16.76 -8.07
CA THR A 49 22.03 17.41 -7.68
C THR A 49 21.39 16.51 -6.63
N LYS A 50 21.54 16.91 -5.36
CA LYS A 50 20.80 16.33 -4.22
C LYS A 50 19.32 16.37 -4.63
N ALA A 51 18.64 15.24 -4.58
CA ALA A 51 17.20 15.16 -4.83
C ALA A 51 16.50 16.25 -3.99
N PRO A 52 15.49 16.95 -4.50
CA PRO A 52 14.79 17.96 -3.74
C PRO A 52 14.24 17.34 -2.46
N GLU A 53 14.57 17.97 -1.32
CA GLU A 53 14.06 17.57 -0.02
C GLU A 53 12.52 17.67 -0.06
N GLN A 54 11.83 16.55 0.20
CA GLN A 54 10.37 16.50 0.13
C GLN A 54 9.79 17.30 1.29
N THR A 55 9.27 18.50 1.01
CA THR A 55 8.75 19.43 2.02
C THR A 55 7.27 19.23 2.35
N SER A 56 6.57 18.37 1.59
CA SER A 56 5.15 18.07 1.79
C SER A 56 4.97 16.93 2.78
N THR A 57 4.05 17.10 3.75
CA THR A 57 3.65 16.05 4.68
C THR A 57 3.06 14.84 3.96
N GLN A 58 2.19 15.09 2.98
CA GLN A 58 1.70 14.02 2.12
C GLN A 58 2.75 13.71 1.06
N LEU A 59 3.14 12.44 0.97
CA LEU A 59 4.08 11.95 -0.04
C LEU A 59 3.45 12.11 -1.43
N GLY A 60 4.13 12.85 -2.30
CA GLY A 60 3.75 13.03 -3.70
C GLY A 60 4.37 11.98 -4.60
N GLU A 61 3.97 11.99 -5.87
CA GLU A 61 4.48 11.07 -6.89
C GLU A 61 5.99 11.27 -7.10
N THR A 62 6.71 10.16 -7.16
CA THR A 62 8.16 10.07 -7.42
C THR A 62 8.43 9.08 -8.55
N ALA A 63 9.68 9.02 -9.02
CA ALA A 63 10.13 7.86 -9.77
C ALA A 63 9.98 6.60 -8.90
N ASP A 64 9.77 5.44 -9.56
CA ASP A 64 9.67 4.15 -8.87
C ASP A 64 10.98 3.85 -8.10
N ALA A 65 10.87 3.80 -6.77
CA ALA A 65 12.00 3.54 -5.88
C ALA A 65 12.34 2.04 -5.75
N GLY A 66 11.53 1.18 -6.36
CA GLY A 66 11.78 -0.25 -6.50
C GLY A 66 11.62 -1.07 -5.22
N ASP A 67 11.92 -2.36 -5.35
CA ASP A 67 11.77 -3.32 -4.25
C ASP A 67 12.79 -3.08 -3.13
N GLU A 68 13.95 -2.49 -3.44
CA GLU A 68 14.95 -2.14 -2.42
C GLU A 68 14.40 -1.15 -1.40
N TYR A 69 13.62 -0.16 -1.84
CA TYR A 69 12.95 0.79 -0.94
C TYR A 69 11.95 0.08 -0.02
N ILE A 70 11.11 -0.79 -0.58
CA ILE A 70 10.13 -1.57 0.20
C ILE A 70 10.82 -2.52 1.19
N SER A 71 11.97 -3.08 0.82
CA SER A 71 12.71 -4.01 1.70
C SER A 71 13.23 -3.39 3.00
N LYS A 72 13.32 -2.06 3.06
CA LYS A 72 13.74 -1.29 4.23
C LYS A 72 12.60 -0.98 5.21
N MET A 73 11.37 -1.37 4.85
CA MET A 73 10.15 -1.04 5.59
C MET A 73 9.70 -2.16 6.51
N VAL A 74 9.16 -1.77 7.65
CA VAL A 74 8.35 -2.62 8.52
C VAL A 74 6.92 -2.08 8.50
N PHE A 75 5.96 -2.95 8.27
CA PHE A 75 4.54 -2.65 8.22
C PHE A 75 3.88 -3.05 9.54
N ILE A 76 3.36 -2.07 10.26
CA ILE A 76 2.68 -2.28 11.55
C ILE A 76 1.21 -1.95 11.40
N GLY A 77 0.35 -2.85 11.82
CA GLY A 77 -1.08 -2.65 11.76
C GLY A 77 -1.90 -3.84 12.28
N ASP A 78 -3.15 -3.84 11.91
CA ASP A 78 -4.14 -4.84 12.28
C ASP A 78 -4.34 -5.93 11.21
N SER A 79 -5.55 -6.54 11.17
CA SER A 79 -5.89 -7.57 10.18
C SER A 79 -5.77 -7.07 8.73
N THR A 80 -5.97 -5.77 8.50
CA THR A 80 -5.81 -5.19 7.16
C THR A 80 -4.34 -5.13 6.72
N THR A 81 -3.39 -5.13 7.66
CA THR A 81 -1.95 -5.23 7.39
C THR A 81 -1.49 -6.69 7.33
N TYR A 82 -2.09 -7.58 8.13
CA TYR A 82 -1.74 -9.00 8.18
C TYR A 82 -1.77 -9.67 6.81
N GLY A 83 -2.70 -9.26 5.95
CA GLY A 83 -2.83 -9.81 4.60
C GLY A 83 -1.57 -9.70 3.73
N LEU A 84 -0.71 -8.69 3.96
CA LEU A 84 0.57 -8.56 3.23
C LEU A 84 1.42 -9.84 3.32
N LYS A 85 1.52 -10.45 4.51
CA LYS A 85 2.23 -11.72 4.70
C LYS A 85 1.36 -12.94 4.38
N ALA A 86 0.06 -12.89 4.65
CA ALA A 86 -0.83 -14.02 4.41
C ALA A 86 -0.96 -14.36 2.92
N TYR A 87 -0.88 -13.34 2.05
CA TYR A 87 -0.89 -13.50 0.60
C TYR A 87 0.52 -13.54 -0.03
N ASN A 88 1.58 -13.58 0.79
CA ASN A 88 2.98 -13.57 0.33
C ASN A 88 3.31 -12.36 -0.59
N VAL A 89 2.68 -11.21 -0.35
CA VAL A 89 3.02 -9.96 -1.05
C VAL A 89 4.32 -9.40 -0.49
N LEU A 90 4.51 -9.50 0.82
CA LEU A 90 5.77 -9.18 1.51
C LEU A 90 6.25 -10.38 2.34
N ASP A 91 7.55 -10.38 2.61
CA ASP A 91 8.13 -11.33 3.56
C ASP A 91 7.54 -11.11 4.97
N GLY A 92 7.29 -12.20 5.68
CA GLY A 92 6.72 -12.16 7.02
C GLY A 92 7.55 -11.38 8.03
N SER A 93 8.86 -11.23 7.81
CA SER A 93 9.76 -10.43 8.65
C SER A 93 9.45 -8.93 8.61
N GLN A 94 8.80 -8.46 7.54
CA GLN A 94 8.41 -7.07 7.37
C GLN A 94 7.02 -6.73 7.93
N VAL A 95 6.19 -7.73 8.28
CA VAL A 95 4.78 -7.52 8.63
C VAL A 95 4.54 -7.85 10.11
N TRP A 96 4.48 -6.81 10.92
CA TRP A 96 4.38 -6.89 12.38
C TRP A 96 2.95 -6.62 12.85
N THR A 97 2.24 -7.68 13.14
CA THR A 97 0.85 -7.65 13.60
C THR A 97 0.69 -8.48 14.87
N PRO A 98 -0.31 -8.23 15.70
CA PRO A 98 -0.66 -9.13 16.80
C PRO A 98 -0.90 -10.55 16.31
N SER A 99 -0.69 -11.54 17.18
CA SER A 99 -1.03 -12.94 16.88
C SER A 99 -2.54 -13.13 16.63
N SER A 100 -3.35 -12.31 17.30
CA SER A 100 -4.81 -12.27 17.10
C SER A 100 -5.22 -11.63 15.76
N GLY A 101 -4.32 -10.94 15.07
CA GLY A 101 -4.63 -10.10 13.91
C GLY A 101 -5.40 -8.83 14.24
N THR A 102 -5.75 -8.58 15.50
CA THR A 102 -6.57 -7.44 15.90
C THR A 102 -5.76 -6.42 16.69
N LEU A 103 -5.61 -5.23 16.13
CA LEU A 103 -5.01 -4.08 16.79
C LEU A 103 -6.00 -2.92 16.68
N ALA A 104 -6.41 -2.38 17.82
CA ALA A 104 -7.28 -1.21 17.87
C ALA A 104 -6.52 -0.01 18.41
N LEU A 105 -6.71 1.15 17.78
CA LEU A 105 -5.96 2.36 18.11
C LEU A 105 -6.13 2.75 19.58
N PHE A 106 -7.33 2.64 20.14
CA PHE A 106 -7.60 2.97 21.56
C PHE A 106 -6.87 2.06 22.56
N ASN A 107 -6.27 0.95 22.10
CA ASN A 107 -5.46 0.04 22.92
C ASN A 107 -3.97 0.10 22.58
N GLN A 108 -3.53 1.07 21.78
CA GLN A 108 -2.14 1.15 21.27
C GLN A 108 -1.09 1.15 22.39
N SER A 109 -1.43 1.65 23.58
CA SER A 109 -0.50 1.74 24.72
C SER A 109 -0.07 0.38 25.28
N ILE A 110 -0.93 -0.64 25.12
CA ILE A 110 -0.70 -2.02 25.56
C ILE A 110 -0.61 -3.00 24.40
N ALA A 111 -0.66 -2.48 23.16
CA ALA A 111 -0.63 -3.31 21.96
C ALA A 111 0.69 -4.05 21.81
N THR A 112 0.57 -5.33 21.49
CA THR A 112 1.71 -6.20 21.19
C THR A 112 1.70 -6.60 19.72
N ILE A 113 2.85 -7.02 19.22
CA ILE A 113 3.01 -7.63 17.89
C ILE A 113 3.88 -8.88 18.00
N VAL A 114 3.68 -9.81 17.09
CA VAL A 114 4.62 -10.93 16.94
C VAL A 114 5.91 -10.38 16.33
N TYR A 115 6.99 -10.41 17.10
CA TYR A 115 8.31 -9.94 16.68
C TYR A 115 8.98 -11.04 15.84
N PRO A 116 9.13 -10.86 14.52
CA PRO A 116 9.51 -11.97 13.63
C PRO A 116 10.85 -12.63 13.98
N PRO A 117 11.91 -11.90 14.43
CA PRO A 117 13.19 -12.54 14.74
C PRO A 117 13.14 -13.58 15.87
N THR A 118 12.18 -13.48 16.80
CA THR A 118 12.06 -14.41 17.93
C THR A 118 10.73 -15.19 17.93
N GLY A 119 9.73 -14.71 17.19
CA GLY A 119 8.35 -15.25 17.24
C GLY A 119 7.60 -14.90 18.52
N GLU A 120 8.18 -14.12 19.43
CA GLU A 120 7.54 -13.68 20.66
C GLU A 120 6.55 -12.54 20.40
N GLU A 121 5.47 -12.51 21.14
CA GLU A 121 4.55 -11.37 21.14
C GLU A 121 4.99 -10.36 22.20
N ILE A 122 5.46 -9.19 21.74
CA ILE A 122 6.03 -8.13 22.57
C ILE A 122 5.41 -6.76 22.26
N PRO A 123 5.51 -5.77 23.15
CA PRO A 123 5.08 -4.41 22.89
C PRO A 123 5.67 -3.84 21.59
N ILE A 124 4.88 -3.06 20.85
CA ILE A 124 5.31 -2.42 19.59
C ILE A 124 6.61 -1.63 19.81
N THR A 125 6.72 -0.87 20.91
CA THR A 125 7.90 -0.08 21.24
C THR A 125 9.14 -0.93 21.50
N ASP A 126 8.97 -2.08 22.13
CA ASP A 126 10.10 -3.00 22.39
C ASP A 126 10.60 -3.59 21.08
N ALA A 127 9.70 -3.99 20.19
CA ALA A 127 10.07 -4.51 18.88
C ALA A 127 10.83 -3.47 18.04
N ILE A 128 10.32 -2.24 17.98
CA ILE A 128 10.96 -1.13 17.25
C ILE A 128 12.30 -0.76 17.88
N GLY A 129 12.37 -0.65 19.21
CA GLY A 129 13.60 -0.34 19.92
C GLY A 129 14.71 -1.38 19.72
N ARG A 130 14.35 -2.67 19.55
CA ARG A 130 15.29 -3.76 19.23
C ARG A 130 15.74 -3.73 17.78
N ALA A 131 14.81 -3.56 16.84
CA ALA A 131 15.08 -3.66 15.40
C ALA A 131 15.61 -2.37 14.78
N LYS A 132 15.17 -1.21 15.28
CA LYS A 132 15.47 0.13 14.73
C LYS A 132 15.33 0.18 13.20
N PRO A 133 14.15 -0.12 12.67
CA PRO A 133 13.95 -0.16 11.22
C PRO A 133 14.16 1.23 10.61
N GLU A 134 14.62 1.27 9.36
CA GLU A 134 14.78 2.55 8.65
C GLU A 134 13.43 3.22 8.42
N TYR A 135 12.40 2.43 8.03
CA TYR A 135 11.04 2.91 7.84
C TYR A 135 10.03 2.07 8.63
N VAL A 136 9.03 2.75 9.18
CA VAL A 136 7.81 2.13 9.73
C VAL A 136 6.61 2.67 8.97
N VAL A 137 5.82 1.79 8.38
CA VAL A 137 4.53 2.11 7.77
C VAL A 137 3.42 1.71 8.73
N LEU A 138 2.65 2.70 9.21
CA LEU A 138 1.54 2.47 10.13
C LEU A 138 0.22 2.45 9.37
N THR A 139 -0.47 1.32 9.35
CA THR A 139 -1.84 1.19 8.81
C THR A 139 -2.76 0.75 9.94
N ILE A 140 -3.26 1.71 10.70
CA ILE A 140 -4.03 1.51 11.93
C ILE A 140 -5.23 2.46 11.96
N GLY A 141 -6.36 1.99 12.47
CA GLY A 141 -7.50 2.85 12.75
C GLY A 141 -8.85 2.22 12.41
N VAL A 142 -8.93 1.30 11.45
CA VAL A 142 -10.21 0.72 11.03
C VAL A 142 -10.96 0.05 12.20
N ASN A 143 -10.23 -0.58 13.13
CA ASN A 143 -10.79 -1.20 14.34
C ASN A 143 -11.07 -0.20 15.46
N GLY A 144 -11.47 0.98 15.19
CA GLY A 144 -11.77 1.99 16.21
C GLY A 144 -12.42 3.22 15.64
N VAL A 145 -12.33 3.38 14.32
CA VAL A 145 -12.77 4.59 13.62
C VAL A 145 -14.26 4.92 13.84
N SER A 146 -15.10 3.91 14.08
CA SER A 146 -16.53 4.09 14.37
C SER A 146 -16.85 4.37 15.85
N MET A 147 -15.86 4.20 16.74
CA MET A 147 -16.04 4.32 18.20
C MET A 147 -15.28 5.50 18.80
N MET A 148 -14.39 6.12 18.06
CA MET A 148 -13.55 7.22 18.53
C MET A 148 -14.00 8.54 17.90
N ASP A 149 -14.10 9.59 18.71
CA ASP A 149 -14.18 10.95 18.19
C ASP A 149 -12.80 11.43 17.69
N GLU A 150 -12.79 12.61 17.08
CA GLU A 150 -11.58 13.19 16.49
C GLU A 150 -10.46 13.38 17.51
N ASP A 151 -10.80 13.94 18.69
CA ASP A 151 -9.82 14.26 19.72
C ASP A 151 -9.17 13.00 20.28
N SER A 152 -9.97 11.99 20.57
CA SER A 152 -9.49 10.68 21.05
C SER A 152 -8.65 9.99 20.00
N PHE A 153 -9.07 9.98 18.73
CA PHE A 153 -8.32 9.37 17.63
C PHE A 153 -6.95 10.05 17.46
N LYS A 154 -6.93 11.37 17.40
CA LYS A 154 -5.68 12.14 17.26
C LYS A 154 -4.76 11.95 18.45
N THR A 155 -5.29 11.95 19.66
CA THR A 155 -4.51 11.73 20.89
C THR A 155 -3.82 10.38 20.88
N GLU A 156 -4.55 9.30 20.62
CA GLU A 156 -4.00 7.94 20.64
C GLU A 156 -3.01 7.68 19.50
N TYR A 157 -3.31 8.21 18.30
CA TYR A 157 -2.40 8.03 17.16
C TYR A 157 -1.10 8.81 17.35
N THR A 158 -1.19 10.06 17.84
CA THR A 158 -0.02 10.89 18.18
C THR A 158 0.81 10.20 19.27
N ALA A 159 0.17 9.69 20.33
CA ALA A 159 0.86 8.98 21.39
C ALA A 159 1.64 7.75 20.89
N LEU A 160 1.09 7.00 19.95
CA LEU A 160 1.79 5.88 19.32
C LEU A 160 3.04 6.35 18.57
N ILE A 161 2.93 7.40 17.74
CA ILE A 161 4.06 7.97 16.99
C ILE A 161 5.16 8.44 17.96
N GLU A 162 4.81 9.21 19.00
CA GLU A 162 5.79 9.75 19.95
C GLU A 162 6.49 8.64 20.74
N ARG A 163 5.78 7.56 21.07
CA ARG A 163 6.39 6.38 21.70
C ARG A 163 7.37 5.66 20.77
N ILE A 164 7.05 5.55 19.48
CA ILE A 164 7.95 4.99 18.48
C ILE A 164 9.21 5.85 18.37
N LYS A 165 9.06 7.16 18.24
CA LYS A 165 10.20 8.10 18.18
C LYS A 165 11.08 8.06 19.42
N SER A 166 10.47 7.87 20.61
CA SER A 166 11.23 7.82 21.86
C SER A 166 12.21 6.65 21.94
N VAL A 167 11.92 5.52 21.27
CA VAL A 167 12.76 4.31 21.27
C VAL A 167 13.61 4.16 20.01
N SER A 168 13.24 4.84 18.92
CA SER A 168 13.98 4.83 17.65
C SER A 168 13.83 6.17 16.92
N PRO A 169 14.56 7.20 17.35
CA PRO A 169 14.39 8.58 16.84
C PRO A 169 14.76 8.74 15.36
N ASP A 170 15.60 7.86 14.83
CA ASP A 170 16.04 7.91 13.42
C ASP A 170 15.10 7.15 12.48
N THR A 171 14.11 6.43 13.01
CA THR A 171 13.12 5.71 12.20
C THR A 171 12.19 6.70 11.48
N LYS A 172 12.13 6.62 10.18
CA LYS A 172 11.19 7.36 9.33
C LYS A 172 9.80 6.73 9.44
N ILE A 173 8.81 7.49 9.95
CA ILE A 173 7.44 6.99 10.15
C ILE A 173 6.56 7.50 9.01
N ILE A 174 5.91 6.57 8.32
CA ILE A 174 4.92 6.83 7.26
C ILE A 174 3.54 6.41 7.79
N CYS A 175 2.67 7.37 7.99
CA CYS A 175 1.27 7.16 8.35
C CYS A 175 0.50 6.81 7.08
N ASN A 176 0.14 5.54 6.90
CA ASN A 176 -0.61 5.10 5.74
C ASN A 176 -2.12 5.28 5.96
N SER A 177 -2.84 5.65 4.91
CA SER A 177 -4.30 5.75 4.95
C SER A 177 -4.97 4.43 5.31
N ILE A 178 -6.07 4.50 6.06
CA ILE A 178 -7.00 3.38 6.26
C ILE A 178 -7.63 3.04 4.92
N TYR A 179 -7.67 1.76 4.57
CA TYR A 179 -8.21 1.31 3.30
C TYR A 179 -9.73 1.46 3.22
N PRO A 180 -10.29 1.71 2.02
CA PRO A 180 -11.72 1.77 1.83
C PRO A 180 -12.38 0.40 2.03
N VAL A 181 -13.70 0.40 2.25
CA VAL A 181 -14.51 -0.81 2.33
C VAL A 181 -15.47 -0.91 1.14
N GLU A 182 -15.88 -2.12 0.82
CA GLU A 182 -16.89 -2.37 -0.24
C GLU A 182 -18.30 -1.94 0.21
N ALA A 183 -19.19 -1.70 -0.75
CA ALA A 183 -20.59 -1.38 -0.49
C ALA A 183 -21.30 -2.42 0.40
N MET A 184 -20.97 -3.69 0.21
CA MET A 184 -21.53 -4.79 1.02
C MET A 184 -21.09 -4.73 2.49
N TYR A 185 -19.94 -4.13 2.78
CA TYR A 185 -19.49 -3.96 4.15
C TYR A 185 -20.21 -2.80 4.84
N GLU A 186 -20.38 -1.68 4.15
CA GLU A 186 -21.17 -0.55 4.64
C GLU A 186 -22.60 -0.95 5.01
N ALA A 187 -23.19 -1.88 4.23
CA ALA A 187 -24.55 -2.40 4.47
C ALA A 187 -24.70 -3.17 5.80
N LYS A 188 -23.59 -3.50 6.50
CA LYS A 188 -23.63 -4.14 7.82
C LYS A 188 -24.03 -3.19 8.93
N ASP A 189 -24.04 -1.87 8.67
CA ASP A 189 -24.43 -0.81 9.61
C ASP A 189 -23.73 -0.90 10.99
N ASN A 190 -22.44 -1.25 10.96
CA ASN A 190 -21.61 -1.38 12.17
C ASN A 190 -20.80 -0.11 12.47
N GLY A 191 -21.15 1.00 11.83
CA GLY A 191 -20.50 2.30 11.98
C GLY A 191 -19.23 2.47 11.14
N ILE A 192 -18.73 1.43 10.46
CA ILE A 192 -17.61 1.54 9.54
C ILE A 192 -18.13 1.72 8.12
N ASN A 193 -17.84 2.86 7.52
CA ASN A 193 -18.17 3.21 6.13
C ASN A 193 -17.11 4.14 5.55
N ASN A 194 -17.13 4.33 4.24
CA ASN A 194 -16.08 5.13 3.57
C ASN A 194 -16.09 6.60 3.99
N ALA A 195 -17.23 7.20 4.33
CA ALA A 195 -17.28 8.58 4.80
C ALA A 195 -16.57 8.75 6.16
N VAL A 196 -16.72 7.77 7.06
CA VAL A 196 -16.00 7.75 8.36
C VAL A 196 -14.52 7.50 8.15
N ILE A 197 -14.15 6.58 7.26
CA ILE A 197 -12.75 6.26 6.91
C ILE A 197 -12.08 7.48 6.29
N ASP A 198 -12.71 8.16 5.34
CA ASP A 198 -12.13 9.33 4.67
C ASP A 198 -11.90 10.49 5.64
N ARG A 199 -12.83 10.69 6.57
CA ARG A 199 -12.66 11.67 7.65
C ARG A 199 -11.47 11.33 8.55
N ALA A 200 -11.33 10.05 8.95
CA ALA A 200 -10.21 9.59 9.75
C ALA A 200 -8.87 9.70 9.00
N ASN A 201 -8.85 9.44 7.70
CA ASN A 201 -7.66 9.66 6.86
C ASN A 201 -7.26 11.15 6.83
N GLY A 202 -8.23 12.06 6.83
CA GLY A 202 -7.97 13.50 7.03
C GLY A 202 -7.33 13.79 8.38
N TRP A 203 -7.74 13.12 9.46
CA TRP A 203 -7.11 13.26 10.77
C TRP A 203 -5.68 12.69 10.79
N ILE A 204 -5.44 11.55 10.12
CA ILE A 204 -4.09 10.96 10.01
C ILE A 204 -3.13 11.91 9.30
N LEU A 205 -3.57 12.58 8.22
CA LEU A 205 -2.76 13.60 7.55
C LEU A 205 -2.40 14.75 8.49
N GLN A 206 -3.36 15.27 9.27
CA GLN A 206 -3.12 16.34 10.25
C GLN A 206 -2.19 15.89 11.39
N ILE A 207 -2.28 14.63 11.82
CA ILE A 207 -1.38 14.03 12.81
C ILE A 207 0.03 13.95 12.24
N ALA A 208 0.18 13.48 11.00
CA ALA A 208 1.47 13.40 10.33
C ALA A 208 2.14 14.79 10.26
N GLU A 209 1.37 15.82 9.91
CA GLU A 209 1.84 17.21 9.90
C GLU A 209 2.29 17.67 11.28
N ALA A 210 1.45 17.47 12.30
CA ALA A 210 1.71 17.89 13.67
C ALA A 210 2.90 17.17 14.31
N THR A 211 3.14 15.93 13.92
CA THR A 211 4.23 15.10 14.46
C THR A 211 5.50 15.13 13.61
N GLY A 212 5.53 15.80 12.46
CA GLY A 212 6.68 15.82 11.55
C GLY A 212 6.99 14.43 10.97
N THR A 213 5.97 13.61 10.77
CA THR A 213 6.00 12.35 10.03
C THR A 213 5.43 12.56 8.63
N HIS A 214 5.43 11.53 7.78
CA HIS A 214 4.80 11.63 6.47
C HIS A 214 3.52 10.82 6.38
N TYR A 215 2.61 11.24 5.49
CA TYR A 215 1.36 10.57 5.17
C TYR A 215 1.41 10.03 3.74
N THR A 216 0.88 8.83 3.53
CA THR A 216 0.69 8.25 2.19
C THR A 216 -0.76 7.85 1.99
N ASP A 217 -1.36 8.29 0.85
CA ASP A 217 -2.76 8.04 0.50
C ASP A 217 -2.91 6.81 -0.40
N SER A 218 -2.43 5.66 0.07
CA SER A 218 -2.57 4.41 -0.68
C SER A 218 -4.03 3.95 -0.84
N ALA A 219 -4.97 4.49 -0.04
CA ALA A 219 -6.40 4.26 -0.21
C ALA A 219 -6.92 4.76 -1.57
N SER A 220 -6.32 5.81 -2.12
CA SER A 220 -6.74 6.41 -3.39
C SER A 220 -6.70 5.44 -4.57
N VAL A 221 -5.70 4.54 -4.62
CA VAL A 221 -5.56 3.56 -5.71
C VAL A 221 -6.42 2.30 -5.55
N LEU A 222 -7.16 2.22 -4.44
CA LEU A 222 -8.07 1.11 -4.13
C LEU A 222 -9.54 1.47 -4.41
N LYS A 223 -9.85 2.77 -4.57
CA LYS A 223 -11.20 3.28 -4.72
C LYS A 223 -11.66 3.23 -6.17
N GLY A 224 -12.92 2.81 -6.35
CA GLY A 224 -13.66 3.00 -7.59
C GLY A 224 -14.22 4.42 -7.73
N ALA A 225 -14.93 4.67 -8.82
CA ALA A 225 -15.58 5.96 -9.09
C ALA A 225 -16.64 6.36 -8.04
N ASP A 226 -17.16 5.39 -7.28
CA ASP A 226 -18.11 5.57 -6.19
C ASP A 226 -17.43 5.82 -4.82
N GLY A 227 -16.10 5.92 -4.80
CA GLY A 227 -15.29 6.15 -3.59
C GLY A 227 -15.14 4.93 -2.68
N LYS A 228 -15.58 3.75 -3.11
CA LYS A 228 -15.53 2.50 -2.33
C LYS A 228 -14.41 1.58 -2.82
N LEU A 229 -14.07 0.59 -2.00
CA LEU A 229 -13.14 -0.46 -2.41
C LEU A 229 -13.66 -1.17 -3.66
N VAL A 230 -12.84 -1.22 -4.70
CA VAL A 230 -13.11 -2.01 -5.91
C VAL A 230 -13.11 -3.49 -5.53
N SER A 231 -14.17 -4.22 -5.89
CA SER A 231 -14.35 -5.63 -5.47
C SER A 231 -13.20 -6.54 -5.93
N ASP A 232 -12.57 -6.27 -7.06
CA ASP A 232 -11.40 -7.04 -7.53
C ASP A 232 -10.17 -6.89 -6.62
N TYR A 233 -10.13 -5.83 -5.81
CA TYR A 233 -9.06 -5.57 -4.84
C TYR A 233 -9.38 -6.12 -3.44
N GLY A 234 -10.65 -6.47 -3.18
CA GLY A 234 -11.11 -7.11 -1.96
C GLY A 234 -10.95 -8.63 -1.98
N ASN A 235 -10.98 -9.25 -0.80
CA ASN A 235 -10.94 -10.70 -0.64
C ASN A 235 -12.34 -11.35 -0.60
N GLY A 236 -13.40 -10.55 -0.75
CA GLY A 236 -14.80 -10.98 -0.75
C GLY A 236 -15.53 -10.83 0.59
N ASP A 237 -14.88 -10.35 1.66
CA ASP A 237 -15.54 -10.06 2.94
C ASP A 237 -15.96 -8.58 3.10
N GLY A 238 -15.48 -7.75 2.17
CA GLY A 238 -15.82 -6.35 2.01
C GLY A 238 -14.92 -5.37 2.76
N ILE A 239 -13.96 -5.83 3.58
CA ILE A 239 -13.06 -4.96 4.35
C ILE A 239 -11.57 -5.29 4.13
N HIS A 240 -11.23 -6.55 3.89
CA HIS A 240 -9.83 -6.94 3.70
C HIS A 240 -9.47 -6.99 2.22
N LEU A 241 -8.22 -6.62 1.93
CA LEU A 241 -7.69 -6.66 0.58
C LEU A 241 -7.33 -8.09 0.16
N SER A 242 -7.42 -8.34 -1.14
CA SER A 242 -6.81 -9.48 -1.82
C SER A 242 -5.33 -9.22 -2.10
N ALA A 243 -4.61 -10.25 -2.60
CA ALA A 243 -3.25 -10.08 -3.10
C ALA A 243 -3.14 -8.97 -4.17
N VAL A 244 -4.16 -8.84 -5.03
CA VAL A 244 -4.19 -7.79 -6.06
C VAL A 244 -4.28 -6.40 -5.43
N GLY A 245 -5.15 -6.21 -4.44
CA GLY A 245 -5.26 -4.96 -3.70
C GLY A 245 -3.97 -4.58 -2.97
N PHE A 246 -3.33 -5.55 -2.30
CA PHE A 246 -2.04 -5.30 -1.64
C PHE A 246 -0.93 -4.94 -2.62
N ASN A 247 -0.82 -5.58 -3.77
CA ASN A 247 0.16 -5.20 -4.78
C ASN A 247 -0.04 -3.76 -5.26
N ARG A 248 -1.30 -3.30 -5.41
CA ARG A 248 -1.59 -1.89 -5.73
C ARG A 248 -1.07 -0.93 -4.67
N VAL A 249 -1.21 -1.30 -3.38
CA VAL A 249 -0.65 -0.51 -2.27
C VAL A 249 0.87 -0.45 -2.33
N ILE A 250 1.54 -1.58 -2.57
CA ILE A 250 3.00 -1.64 -2.67
C ILE A 250 3.51 -0.83 -3.87
N ASP A 251 2.87 -0.94 -5.03
CA ASP A 251 3.22 -0.15 -6.22
C ASP A 251 3.02 1.36 -5.97
N TYR A 252 1.98 1.74 -5.23
CA TYR A 252 1.77 3.12 -4.81
C TYR A 252 2.90 3.62 -3.91
N LEU A 253 3.32 2.83 -2.91
CA LEU A 253 4.43 3.17 -2.03
C LEU A 253 5.76 3.32 -2.77
N LYS A 254 6.01 2.50 -3.80
CA LYS A 254 7.21 2.62 -4.64
C LYS A 254 7.25 3.94 -5.41
N THR A 255 6.09 4.42 -5.86
CA THR A 255 5.97 5.65 -6.67
C THR A 255 5.65 6.89 -5.84
N HIS A 256 5.56 6.77 -4.52
CA HIS A 256 5.37 7.87 -3.56
C HIS A 256 6.37 7.72 -2.41
N ALA A 257 7.65 7.66 -2.78
CA ALA A 257 8.73 7.34 -1.84
C ALA A 257 9.18 8.55 -1.03
N TRP A 258 9.49 8.31 0.24
CA TRP A 258 10.23 9.25 1.08
C TRP A 258 11.74 8.93 0.98
N LEU A 259 12.43 9.60 0.07
CA LEU A 259 13.86 9.37 -0.22
C LEU A 259 14.76 10.30 0.61
#